data_d2d6cdaba61049af1f39869b14bbd1c7
#
_entry.id   d2d6cdaba61049af1f39869b14bbd1c7
#
_cell.length_a   1.000
_cell.length_b   1.000
_cell.length_c   1.000
_cell.angle_alpha   90.00
_cell.angle_beta   90.00
_cell.angle_gamma   90.00
#
_symmetry.space_group_name_H-M   'P 1'
#
loop_
_entity.id
_entity.type
_entity.pdbx_description
1 polymer ?
#
loop_
_entity_poly.entity_id
_entity_poly.type
_entity_poly.pdbx_seq_one_letter_code
_entity_poly.pdbx_strand_id
1 'polypeptide(L)'
;MAEEQDMSQRPSVKIALIIDDLGNQQIAGERALALPGPVTYAFLPQTPFAWPQASRAHQLNKEVMLHLPMESDNGNALGRGALTLAMSKAHFLRTLQRNIASIPYVAGVNNHMGSLLTRDPTAMRWLMSGLREAGLYFIDSRTTVATVAERVASSNLIASSRRDVFLDNNPLESEVRSQLYKLLNAARVQGHAIGIGHPYPQTLAVLHEELPKLRGQGIELVPVSQLIKSRRLLWHASSSPLPKGVKNSKLSPSPIY
;
A
#
# COMPACT_ATOMS: atom_id res chain seq x y z
N MET A 1 -26.55 -27.11 -17.68
CA MET A 1 -25.22 -27.46 -17.09
C MET A 1 -24.03 -26.81 -17.82
N ALA A 2 -24.25 -25.73 -18.58
CA ALA A 2 -23.17 -25.02 -19.29
C ALA A 2 -22.90 -23.58 -18.75
N GLU A 3 -23.66 -23.10 -17.79
CA GLU A 3 -23.51 -21.72 -17.24
C GLU A 3 -22.67 -21.65 -15.96
N GLU A 4 -22.36 -22.76 -15.30
CA GLU A 4 -21.58 -22.75 -14.05
C GLU A 4 -20.06 -22.72 -14.25
N GLN A 5 -19.55 -22.94 -15.46
CA GLN A 5 -18.09 -22.98 -15.71
C GLN A 5 -17.47 -21.64 -16.08
N ASP A 6 -18.23 -20.59 -16.40
CA ASP A 6 -17.70 -19.29 -16.86
C ASP A 6 -17.49 -18.27 -15.73
N MET A 7 -17.95 -18.53 -14.51
CA MET A 7 -17.73 -17.62 -13.37
C MET A 7 -16.32 -17.70 -12.73
N SER A 8 -15.51 -18.71 -13.06
CA SER A 8 -14.17 -18.91 -12.47
C SER A 8 -13.05 -18.12 -13.16
N GLN A 9 -13.29 -17.47 -14.30
CA GLN A 9 -12.27 -16.77 -15.11
C GLN A 9 -12.35 -15.24 -15.10
N ARG A 10 -13.31 -14.62 -14.42
CA ARG A 10 -13.26 -13.16 -14.28
C ARG A 10 -12.12 -12.79 -13.33
N PRO A 11 -11.20 -11.86 -13.73
CA PRO A 11 -10.17 -11.40 -12.83
C PRO A 11 -10.84 -10.86 -11.55
N SER A 12 -10.52 -11.45 -10.41
CA SER A 12 -11.11 -11.05 -9.13
C SER A 12 -10.71 -9.59 -8.84
N VAL A 13 -11.70 -8.75 -8.53
CA VAL A 13 -11.45 -7.38 -8.08
C VAL A 13 -10.72 -7.45 -6.75
N LYS A 14 -9.60 -6.72 -6.61
CA LYS A 14 -8.76 -6.81 -5.42
C LYS A 14 -8.77 -5.53 -4.63
N ILE A 15 -8.85 -5.65 -3.31
CA ILE A 15 -8.56 -4.53 -2.41
C ILE A 15 -7.42 -4.91 -1.45
N ALA A 16 -6.67 -3.89 -1.02
CA ALA A 16 -5.80 -4.00 0.13
C ALA A 16 -6.22 -2.97 1.18
N LEU A 17 -6.14 -3.37 2.45
CA LEU A 17 -6.42 -2.51 3.59
C LEU A 17 -5.19 -2.38 4.46
N ILE A 18 -4.90 -1.15 4.87
CA ILE A 18 -3.82 -0.81 5.81
C ILE A 18 -4.45 -0.20 7.06
N ILE A 19 -4.06 -0.68 8.23
CA ILE A 19 -4.36 -0.04 9.50
C ILE A 19 -3.08 0.64 10.00
N ASP A 20 -3.10 1.97 10.02
CA ASP A 20 -1.99 2.84 10.43
C ASP A 20 -1.97 3.08 11.95
N ASP A 21 -0.97 3.82 12.44
CA ASP A 21 -0.79 4.30 13.81
C ASP A 21 -0.71 3.22 14.92
N LEU A 22 -0.29 2.01 14.57
CA LEU A 22 -0.12 0.94 15.54
C LEU A 22 1.19 1.08 16.34
N GLY A 23 1.22 0.46 17.52
CA GLY A 23 2.39 0.40 18.38
C GLY A 23 2.34 1.30 19.62
N ASN A 24 1.50 2.34 19.66
CA ASN A 24 1.37 3.20 20.85
C ASN A 24 0.42 2.65 21.91
N GLN A 25 -0.61 1.92 21.51
CA GLN A 25 -1.67 1.43 22.40
C GLN A 25 -1.83 -0.07 22.29
N GLN A 26 -1.75 -0.78 23.41
CA GLN A 26 -1.84 -2.23 23.44
C GLN A 26 -3.22 -2.71 22.98
N ILE A 27 -4.28 -2.26 23.64
CA ILE A 27 -5.64 -2.76 23.41
C ILE A 27 -6.12 -2.44 21.99
N ALA A 28 -5.86 -1.22 21.49
CA ALA A 28 -6.24 -0.84 20.12
C ALA A 28 -5.51 -1.69 19.08
N GLY A 29 -4.21 -1.96 19.28
CA GLY A 29 -3.44 -2.82 18.41
C GLY A 29 -3.93 -4.27 18.40
N GLU A 30 -4.21 -4.86 19.56
CA GLU A 30 -4.75 -6.22 19.64
C GLU A 30 -6.11 -6.35 18.96
N ARG A 31 -7.00 -5.37 19.12
CA ARG A 31 -8.29 -5.32 18.42
C ARG A 31 -8.12 -5.20 16.92
N ALA A 32 -7.16 -4.37 16.46
CA ALA A 32 -6.85 -4.27 15.04
C ALA A 32 -6.35 -5.62 14.46
N LEU A 33 -5.45 -6.30 15.16
CA LEU A 33 -4.92 -7.60 14.75
C LEU A 33 -5.99 -8.70 14.69
N ALA A 34 -7.11 -8.55 15.38
CA ALA A 34 -8.24 -9.47 15.35
C ALA A 34 -9.14 -9.31 14.09
N LEU A 35 -8.93 -8.29 13.26
CA LEU A 35 -9.69 -8.13 12.00
C LEU A 35 -9.54 -9.38 11.12
N PRO A 36 -10.61 -9.85 10.46
CA PRO A 36 -10.55 -11.01 9.60
C PRO A 36 -9.81 -10.72 8.28
N GLY A 37 -9.18 -11.76 7.73
CA GLY A 37 -8.50 -11.69 6.44
C GLY A 37 -7.10 -11.06 6.46
N PRO A 38 -6.46 -10.92 5.31
CA PRO A 38 -5.08 -10.49 5.15
C PRO A 38 -4.94 -8.96 5.14
N VAL A 39 -5.35 -8.31 6.22
CA VAL A 39 -5.12 -6.87 6.43
C VAL A 39 -3.63 -6.61 6.67
N THR A 40 -3.11 -5.52 6.15
CA THR A 40 -1.73 -5.04 6.35
C THR A 40 -1.71 -4.04 7.52
N TYR A 41 -0.71 -4.14 8.38
CA TYR A 41 -0.61 -3.33 9.61
C TYR A 41 0.65 -2.49 9.60
N ALA A 42 0.50 -1.17 9.77
CA ALA A 42 1.59 -0.20 9.76
C ALA A 42 1.88 0.32 11.18
N PHE A 43 3.10 0.09 11.64
CA PHE A 43 3.53 0.37 13.00
C PHE A 43 4.43 1.60 13.05
N LEU A 44 4.15 2.51 13.98
CA LEU A 44 5.00 3.64 14.31
C LEU A 44 6.31 3.13 14.95
N PRO A 45 7.48 3.61 14.48
CA PRO A 45 8.76 3.15 14.99
C PRO A 45 9.00 3.57 16.43
N GLN A 46 9.79 2.79 17.17
CA GLN A 46 10.24 3.11 18.53
C GLN A 46 9.09 3.37 19.53
N THR A 47 7.94 2.75 19.31
CA THR A 47 6.78 2.81 20.21
C THR A 47 6.72 1.57 21.10
N PRO A 48 6.06 1.64 22.29
CA PRO A 48 6.16 0.60 23.32
C PRO A 48 5.69 -0.78 22.87
N PHE A 49 4.66 -0.84 22.03
CA PHE A 49 4.01 -2.09 21.63
C PHE A 49 4.27 -2.47 20.17
N ALA A 50 5.07 -1.69 19.41
CA ALA A 50 5.30 -1.95 18.00
C ALA A 50 5.94 -3.33 17.76
N TRP A 51 7.02 -3.65 18.48
CA TRP A 51 7.71 -4.94 18.35
C TRP A 51 6.80 -6.15 18.64
N PRO A 52 6.15 -6.25 19.83
CA PRO A 52 5.29 -7.40 20.13
C PRO A 52 4.07 -7.48 19.20
N GLN A 53 3.44 -6.36 18.82
CA GLN A 53 2.30 -6.36 17.91
C GLN A 53 2.70 -6.75 16.49
N ALA A 54 3.81 -6.25 15.95
CA ALA A 54 4.34 -6.65 14.64
C ALA A 54 4.71 -8.14 14.61
N SER A 55 5.33 -8.65 15.68
CA SER A 55 5.62 -10.09 15.81
C SER A 55 4.34 -10.91 15.84
N ARG A 56 3.31 -10.44 16.54
CA ARG A 56 2.00 -11.09 16.57
C ARG A 56 1.29 -11.04 15.23
N ALA A 57 1.36 -9.91 14.50
CA ALA A 57 0.83 -9.80 13.14
C ALA A 57 1.45 -10.86 12.22
N HIS A 58 2.78 -10.98 12.25
CA HIS A 58 3.51 -11.98 11.46
C HIS A 58 3.08 -13.43 11.81
N GLN A 59 2.96 -13.77 13.09
CA GLN A 59 2.47 -15.08 13.55
C GLN A 59 1.05 -15.41 13.03
N LEU A 60 0.23 -14.38 12.83
CA LEU A 60 -1.12 -14.47 12.26
C LEU A 60 -1.13 -14.45 10.72
N ASN A 61 0.04 -14.56 10.07
CA ASN A 61 0.22 -14.46 8.62
C ASN A 61 -0.31 -13.13 8.04
N LYS A 62 -0.17 -12.04 8.80
CA LYS A 62 -0.56 -10.70 8.39
C LYS A 62 0.68 -9.89 8.01
N GLU A 63 0.55 -9.04 7.02
CA GLU A 63 1.66 -8.22 6.52
C GLU A 63 1.96 -7.06 7.45
N VAL A 64 3.27 -6.82 7.67
CA VAL A 64 3.80 -5.76 8.53
C VAL A 64 4.41 -4.66 7.68
N MET A 65 4.08 -3.41 7.99
CA MET A 65 4.67 -2.20 7.41
C MET A 65 5.27 -1.31 8.49
N LEU A 66 6.26 -0.52 8.11
CA LEU A 66 6.72 0.62 8.90
C LEU A 66 5.86 1.85 8.55
N HIS A 67 5.16 2.40 9.53
CA HIS A 67 4.49 3.70 9.44
C HIS A 67 5.48 4.80 9.79
N LEU A 68 6.12 5.38 8.77
CA LEU A 68 7.29 6.21 8.91
C LEU A 68 6.93 7.69 9.15
N PRO A 69 7.24 8.26 10.34
CA PRO A 69 6.95 9.66 10.61
C PRO A 69 7.76 10.59 9.70
N MET A 70 7.07 11.54 9.06
CA MET A 70 7.64 12.49 8.12
C MET A 70 7.14 13.91 8.42
N GLU A 71 7.99 14.88 8.18
CA GLU A 71 7.69 16.30 8.44
C GLU A 71 6.42 16.76 7.71
N SER A 72 5.56 17.47 8.45
CA SER A 72 4.31 18.05 7.96
C SER A 72 4.33 19.57 8.09
N ASP A 73 3.49 20.25 7.33
CA ASP A 73 3.37 21.72 7.32
C ASP A 73 2.39 22.25 8.38
N ASN A 74 1.75 21.40 9.16
CA ASN A 74 0.78 21.79 10.19
C ASN A 74 1.39 22.02 11.59
N GLY A 75 2.71 21.84 11.76
CA GLY A 75 3.41 22.05 13.03
C GLY A 75 3.13 21.00 14.12
N ASN A 76 2.40 19.95 13.81
CA ASN A 76 2.11 18.88 14.78
C ASN A 76 3.37 18.08 15.16
N ALA A 77 3.39 17.54 16.38
CA ALA A 77 4.47 16.66 16.84
C ALA A 77 4.54 15.40 15.96
N LEU A 78 5.71 15.17 15.36
CA LEU A 78 5.91 14.11 14.35
C LEU A 78 6.10 12.70 14.95
N GLY A 79 6.35 12.61 16.25
CA GLY A 79 6.72 11.35 16.87
C GLY A 79 8.20 10.98 16.76
N ARG A 80 8.57 9.83 17.35
CA ARG A 80 9.96 9.36 17.37
C ARG A 80 10.40 8.90 15.99
N GLY A 81 11.67 9.17 15.66
CA GLY A 81 12.24 8.74 14.39
C GLY A 81 11.76 9.52 13.17
N ALA A 82 11.13 10.69 13.36
CA ALA A 82 10.64 11.51 12.26
C ALA A 82 11.78 11.93 11.31
N LEU A 83 11.49 11.87 10.01
CA LEU A 83 12.35 12.41 8.96
C LEU A 83 11.95 13.84 8.65
N THR A 84 12.95 14.75 8.55
CA THR A 84 12.72 16.17 8.30
C THR A 84 13.63 16.71 7.18
N LEU A 85 13.23 17.83 6.56
CA LEU A 85 14.01 18.50 5.53
C LEU A 85 15.31 19.12 6.07
N ALA A 86 15.38 19.42 7.38
CA ALA A 86 16.59 19.94 8.01
C ALA A 86 17.71 18.90 8.15
N MET A 87 17.42 17.60 7.94
CA MET A 87 18.42 16.55 8.07
C MET A 87 19.41 16.56 6.90
N SER A 88 20.71 16.34 7.20
CA SER A 88 21.64 15.93 6.16
C SER A 88 21.29 14.54 5.61
N LYS A 89 21.67 14.21 4.37
CA LYS A 89 21.43 12.90 3.77
C LYS A 89 21.90 11.74 4.68
N ALA A 90 23.09 11.88 5.27
CA ALA A 90 23.63 10.85 6.15
C ALA A 90 22.81 10.67 7.42
N HIS A 91 22.31 11.74 8.02
CA HIS A 91 21.42 11.66 9.18
C HIS A 91 20.08 11.05 8.80
N PHE A 92 19.49 11.48 7.70
CA PHE A 92 18.23 10.97 7.17
C PHE A 92 18.28 9.43 6.97
N LEU A 93 19.29 8.95 6.28
CA LEU A 93 19.44 7.51 6.01
C LEU A 93 19.71 6.69 7.28
N ARG A 94 20.52 7.19 8.22
CA ARG A 94 20.72 6.51 9.51
C ARG A 94 19.42 6.46 10.33
N THR A 95 18.61 7.52 10.30
CA THR A 95 17.32 7.54 10.99
C THR A 95 16.35 6.56 10.37
N LEU A 96 16.28 6.51 9.03
CA LEU A 96 15.49 5.52 8.30
C LEU A 96 15.89 4.08 8.67
N GLN A 97 17.19 3.76 8.66
CA GLN A 97 17.69 2.43 9.01
C GLN A 97 17.31 2.04 10.44
N ARG A 98 17.44 2.95 11.41
CA ARG A 98 17.03 2.69 12.81
C ARG A 98 15.52 2.43 12.92
N ASN A 99 14.71 3.16 12.16
CA ASN A 99 13.26 2.96 12.15
C ASN A 99 12.89 1.59 11.55
N ILE A 100 13.49 1.21 10.44
CA ILE A 100 13.29 -0.12 9.84
C ILE A 100 13.70 -1.23 10.83
N ALA A 101 14.86 -1.09 11.49
CA ALA A 101 15.35 -2.07 12.45
C ALA A 101 14.50 -2.14 13.73
N SER A 102 13.68 -1.12 14.03
CA SER A 102 12.84 -1.10 15.24
C SER A 102 11.55 -1.92 15.10
N ILE A 103 11.18 -2.33 13.88
CA ILE A 103 9.98 -3.13 13.61
C ILE A 103 10.41 -4.45 12.94
N PRO A 104 10.04 -5.61 13.49
CA PRO A 104 10.37 -6.90 12.87
C PRO A 104 9.46 -7.17 11.66
N TYR A 105 9.95 -7.96 10.70
CA TYR A 105 9.19 -8.49 9.55
C TYR A 105 8.64 -7.42 8.59
N VAL A 106 9.22 -6.22 8.54
CA VAL A 106 8.76 -5.14 7.66
C VAL A 106 8.88 -5.56 6.19
N ALA A 107 7.76 -5.52 5.46
CA ALA A 107 7.69 -5.78 4.03
C ALA A 107 7.66 -4.49 3.19
N GLY A 108 7.20 -3.37 3.77
CA GLY A 108 7.08 -2.09 3.10
C GLY A 108 6.95 -0.92 4.06
N VAL A 109 6.86 0.26 3.51
CA VAL A 109 6.79 1.53 4.25
C VAL A 109 5.67 2.41 3.69
N ASN A 110 4.93 3.08 4.57
CA ASN A 110 4.08 4.21 4.20
C ASN A 110 4.38 5.43 5.07
N ASN A 111 3.95 6.61 4.67
CA ASN A 111 4.20 7.82 5.44
C ASN A 111 3.13 8.10 6.48
N HIS A 112 3.58 8.32 7.74
CA HIS A 112 2.79 9.00 8.78
C HIS A 112 2.97 10.50 8.62
N MET A 113 1.85 11.26 8.50
CA MET A 113 1.91 12.67 8.12
C MET A 113 2.69 12.89 6.81
N GLY A 114 3.64 13.83 6.78
CA GLY A 114 4.55 14.02 5.65
C GLY A 114 4.04 14.99 4.60
N SER A 115 3.07 15.85 4.91
CA SER A 115 2.53 16.82 3.95
C SER A 115 3.58 17.81 3.45
N LEU A 116 4.67 18.04 4.20
CA LEU A 116 5.82 18.83 3.77
C LEU A 116 6.89 17.96 3.10
N LEU A 117 7.36 16.90 3.77
CA LEU A 117 8.48 16.10 3.29
C LEU A 117 8.19 15.39 1.96
N THR A 118 6.97 14.87 1.76
CA THR A 118 6.60 14.14 0.53
C THR A 118 6.53 15.02 -0.72
N ARG A 119 6.58 16.35 -0.57
CA ARG A 119 6.68 17.30 -1.69
C ARG A 119 8.10 17.51 -2.17
N ASP A 120 9.12 17.16 -1.36
CA ASP A 120 10.53 17.39 -1.71
C ASP A 120 11.10 16.20 -2.52
N PRO A 121 11.47 16.40 -3.80
CA PRO A 121 11.98 15.33 -4.62
C PRO A 121 13.35 14.82 -4.15
N THR A 122 14.13 15.61 -3.45
CA THR A 122 15.47 15.23 -2.96
C THR A 122 15.35 14.32 -1.75
N ALA A 123 14.53 14.70 -0.76
CA ALA A 123 14.23 13.86 0.39
C ALA A 123 13.60 12.52 -0.05
N MET A 124 12.66 12.55 -1.01
CA MET A 124 12.05 11.33 -1.55
C MET A 124 13.07 10.45 -2.28
N ARG A 125 14.03 10.99 -3.03
CA ARG A 125 15.12 10.18 -3.62
C ARG A 125 16.00 9.52 -2.54
N TRP A 126 16.31 10.22 -1.44
CA TRP A 126 17.04 9.62 -0.33
C TRP A 126 16.25 8.47 0.31
N LEU A 127 14.95 8.70 0.55
CA LEU A 127 14.07 7.67 1.07
C LEU A 127 14.07 6.43 0.15
N MET A 128 13.80 6.62 -1.14
CA MET A 128 13.73 5.50 -2.10
C MET A 128 15.06 4.77 -2.25
N SER A 129 16.21 5.46 -2.13
CA SER A 129 17.51 4.80 -2.08
C SER A 129 17.62 3.85 -0.89
N GLY A 130 17.27 4.30 0.32
CA GLY A 130 17.32 3.45 1.51
C GLY A 130 16.32 2.30 1.48
N LEU A 131 15.11 2.51 0.93
CA LEU A 131 14.12 1.44 0.78
C LEU A 131 14.57 0.38 -0.23
N ARG A 132 15.24 0.77 -1.31
CA ARG A 132 15.82 -0.16 -2.29
C ARG A 132 16.89 -1.03 -1.67
N GLU A 133 17.79 -0.44 -0.88
CA GLU A 133 18.83 -1.18 -0.15
C GLU A 133 18.23 -2.20 0.83
N ALA A 134 17.09 -1.85 1.45
CA ALA A 134 16.37 -2.71 2.38
C ALA A 134 15.41 -3.72 1.69
N GLY A 135 15.20 -3.63 0.37
CA GLY A 135 14.26 -4.50 -0.36
C GLY A 135 12.79 -4.24 -0.06
N LEU A 136 12.42 -3.02 0.37
CA LEU A 136 11.08 -2.65 0.82
C LEU A 136 10.29 -1.92 -0.28
N TYR A 137 8.96 -2.16 -0.32
CA TYR A 137 8.05 -1.38 -1.15
C TYR A 137 7.59 -0.09 -0.44
N PHE A 138 6.99 0.84 -1.21
CA PHE A 138 6.48 2.09 -0.66
C PHE A 138 5.01 2.34 -1.02
N ILE A 139 4.21 2.79 -0.04
CA ILE A 139 2.85 3.29 -0.25
C ILE A 139 2.79 4.77 0.12
N ASP A 140 2.42 5.60 -0.86
CA ASP A 140 2.13 7.02 -0.63
C ASP A 140 0.75 7.14 0.06
N SER A 141 0.74 7.52 1.34
CA SER A 141 -0.51 7.76 2.10
C SER A 141 -1.28 8.99 1.63
N ARG A 142 -0.67 9.81 0.73
CA ARG A 142 -1.28 11.00 0.12
C ARG A 142 -1.89 11.97 1.15
N THR A 143 -1.12 12.35 2.12
CA THR A 143 -1.49 13.37 3.12
C THR A 143 -1.51 14.79 2.53
N THR A 144 -1.03 14.96 1.31
CA THR A 144 -1.13 16.15 0.49
C THR A 144 -1.34 15.77 -0.99
N VAL A 145 -2.08 16.59 -1.73
CA VAL A 145 -2.23 16.42 -3.19
C VAL A 145 -0.94 16.74 -3.95
N ALA A 146 -0.04 17.51 -3.35
CA ALA A 146 1.23 17.94 -3.94
C ALA A 146 2.37 16.93 -3.75
N THR A 147 2.09 15.75 -3.18
CA THR A 147 3.10 14.70 -3.01
C THR A 147 3.74 14.29 -4.33
N VAL A 148 5.05 14.05 -4.31
CA VAL A 148 5.81 13.48 -5.42
C VAL A 148 6.29 12.06 -5.12
N ALA A 149 5.92 11.51 -3.97
CA ALA A 149 6.49 10.28 -3.43
C ALA A 149 6.28 9.07 -4.37
N GLU A 150 5.04 8.81 -4.82
CA GLU A 150 4.76 7.70 -5.75
C GLU A 150 5.55 7.87 -7.07
N ARG A 151 5.60 9.07 -7.64
CA ARG A 151 6.35 9.36 -8.88
C ARG A 151 7.84 9.11 -8.69
N VAL A 152 8.43 9.59 -7.58
CA VAL A 152 9.85 9.38 -7.27
C VAL A 152 10.13 7.90 -7.00
N ALA A 153 9.25 7.17 -6.31
CA ALA A 153 9.38 5.74 -6.10
C ALA A 153 9.44 4.98 -7.43
N SER A 154 8.51 5.25 -8.34
CA SER A 154 8.46 4.63 -9.67
C SER A 154 9.73 4.92 -10.48
N SER A 155 10.21 6.18 -10.47
CA SER A 155 11.44 6.57 -11.17
C SER A 155 12.70 5.92 -10.59
N ASN A 156 12.66 5.48 -9.33
CA ASN A 156 13.77 4.77 -8.66
C ASN A 156 13.57 3.23 -8.64
N LEU A 157 12.64 2.71 -9.44
CA LEU A 157 12.34 1.28 -9.57
C LEU A 157 11.90 0.63 -8.24
N ILE A 158 11.34 1.40 -7.31
CA ILE A 158 10.73 0.90 -6.10
C ILE A 158 9.32 0.41 -6.44
N ALA A 159 8.99 -0.79 -6.00
CA ALA A 159 7.62 -1.28 -6.03
C ALA A 159 6.74 -0.36 -5.18
N SER A 160 5.77 0.32 -5.78
CA SER A 160 5.01 1.35 -5.09
C SER A 160 3.58 1.44 -5.56
N SER A 161 2.75 2.03 -4.73
CA SER A 161 1.39 2.46 -5.02
C SER A 161 1.03 3.63 -4.11
N ARG A 162 -0.22 4.02 -4.16
CA ARG A 162 -0.77 5.08 -3.31
C ARG A 162 -2.11 4.64 -2.71
N ARG A 163 -2.52 5.33 -1.66
CA ARG A 163 -3.86 5.22 -1.09
C ARG A 163 -4.90 5.77 -2.09
N ASP A 164 -5.98 5.05 -2.26
CA ASP A 164 -7.15 5.50 -3.00
C ASP A 164 -8.19 6.14 -2.07
N VAL A 165 -8.45 5.55 -0.90
CA VAL A 165 -9.47 6.04 0.04
C VAL A 165 -8.94 6.07 1.48
N PHE A 166 -9.17 7.18 2.21
CA PHE A 166 -9.12 7.23 3.67
C PHE A 166 -10.47 6.77 4.23
N LEU A 167 -10.45 5.80 5.14
CA LEU A 167 -11.68 5.22 5.67
C LEU A 167 -12.31 6.04 6.78
N ASP A 168 -11.52 6.77 7.54
CA ASP A 168 -11.91 7.32 8.85
C ASP A 168 -11.40 8.74 9.12
N ASN A 169 -11.33 9.60 8.09
CA ASN A 169 -11.17 11.05 8.29
C ASN A 169 -12.27 11.62 9.22
N ASN A 170 -13.45 11.05 9.14
CA ASN A 170 -14.51 11.20 10.12
C ASN A 170 -14.79 9.81 10.71
N PRO A 171 -14.50 9.57 12.02
CA PRO A 171 -14.59 8.25 12.61
C PRO A 171 -16.00 7.78 12.97
N LEU A 172 -17.06 8.44 12.50
CA LEU A 172 -18.43 7.94 12.63
C LEU A 172 -18.61 6.65 11.80
N GLU A 173 -19.22 5.62 12.36
CA GLU A 173 -19.43 4.33 11.67
C GLU A 173 -20.11 4.48 10.31
N SER A 174 -21.12 5.36 10.20
CA SER A 174 -21.80 5.65 8.93
C SER A 174 -20.83 6.20 7.88
N GLU A 175 -19.91 7.07 8.28
CA GLU A 175 -18.92 7.66 7.38
C GLU A 175 -17.84 6.63 6.99
N VAL A 176 -17.35 5.86 7.96
CA VAL A 176 -16.41 4.76 7.68
C VAL A 176 -17.02 3.77 6.70
N ARG A 177 -18.28 3.40 6.89
CA ARG A 177 -19.01 2.50 5.97
C ARG A 177 -19.15 3.11 4.58
N SER A 178 -19.48 4.40 4.50
CA SER A 178 -19.56 5.15 3.24
C SER A 178 -18.22 5.16 2.51
N GLN A 179 -17.10 5.42 3.22
CA GLN A 179 -15.76 5.39 2.62
C GLN A 179 -15.35 3.97 2.20
N LEU A 180 -15.72 2.94 2.96
CA LEU A 180 -15.49 1.56 2.54
C LEU A 180 -16.22 1.26 1.21
N TYR A 181 -17.48 1.66 1.06
CA TYR A 181 -18.20 1.49 -0.21
C TYR A 181 -17.55 2.27 -1.37
N LYS A 182 -17.00 3.46 -1.13
CA LYS A 182 -16.22 4.19 -2.14
C LYS A 182 -14.96 3.40 -2.55
N LEU A 183 -14.27 2.79 -1.58
CA LEU A 183 -13.12 1.92 -1.86
C LEU A 183 -13.51 0.72 -2.74
N LEU A 184 -14.60 0.04 -2.41
CA LEU A 184 -15.09 -1.10 -3.18
C LEU A 184 -15.48 -0.70 -4.61
N ASN A 185 -16.12 0.47 -4.77
CA ASN A 185 -16.47 1.00 -6.09
C ASN A 185 -15.24 1.41 -6.89
N ALA A 186 -14.24 2.06 -6.27
CA ALA A 186 -12.98 2.35 -6.92
C ALA A 186 -12.29 1.07 -7.41
N ALA A 187 -12.28 0.02 -6.58
CA ALA A 187 -11.73 -1.27 -6.96
C ALA A 187 -12.47 -1.91 -8.14
N ARG A 188 -13.82 -1.84 -8.17
CA ARG A 188 -14.61 -2.36 -9.31
C ARG A 188 -14.30 -1.66 -10.63
N VAL A 189 -14.02 -0.34 -10.56
CA VAL A 189 -13.68 0.46 -11.77
C VAL A 189 -12.25 0.22 -12.23
N GLN A 190 -11.30 0.12 -11.29
CA GLN A 190 -9.86 0.07 -11.59
C GLN A 190 -9.27 -1.35 -11.57
N GLY A 191 -10.06 -2.36 -11.16
CA GLY A 191 -9.62 -3.73 -10.89
C GLY A 191 -8.97 -3.90 -9.52
N HIS A 192 -8.58 -2.82 -8.84
CA HIS A 192 -7.96 -2.83 -7.51
C HIS A 192 -8.08 -1.47 -6.81
N ALA A 193 -7.99 -1.46 -5.46
CA ALA A 193 -7.86 -0.23 -4.68
C ALA A 193 -7.17 -0.48 -3.32
N ILE A 194 -6.58 0.58 -2.74
CA ILE A 194 -5.95 0.58 -1.41
C ILE A 194 -6.71 1.54 -0.50
N GLY A 195 -7.22 0.99 0.61
CA GLY A 195 -7.80 1.75 1.71
C GLY A 195 -6.82 1.88 2.88
N ILE A 196 -6.83 3.04 3.54
CA ILE A 196 -6.12 3.26 4.80
C ILE A 196 -7.13 3.69 5.86
N GLY A 197 -7.02 3.11 7.06
CA GLY A 197 -7.75 3.50 8.25
C GLY A 197 -6.87 3.38 9.49
N HIS A 198 -7.41 3.77 10.65
CA HIS A 198 -6.72 3.78 11.93
C HIS A 198 -7.43 2.85 12.93
N PRO A 199 -6.81 2.48 14.06
CA PRO A 199 -7.38 1.54 15.01
C PRO A 199 -8.46 2.17 15.91
N TYR A 200 -9.31 3.05 15.33
CA TYR A 200 -10.47 3.60 16.04
C TYR A 200 -11.52 2.51 16.26
N PRO A 201 -12.21 2.50 17.41
CA PRO A 201 -13.23 1.48 17.69
C PRO A 201 -14.28 1.36 16.59
N GLN A 202 -14.72 2.48 16.03
CA GLN A 202 -15.74 2.54 14.98
C GLN A 202 -15.23 1.97 13.66
N THR A 203 -13.99 2.31 13.28
CA THR A 203 -13.34 1.76 12.08
C THR A 203 -13.21 0.24 12.19
N LEU A 204 -12.72 -0.24 13.33
CA LEU A 204 -12.56 -1.67 13.56
C LEU A 204 -13.89 -2.41 13.59
N ALA A 205 -14.95 -1.82 14.18
CA ALA A 205 -16.29 -2.41 14.21
C ALA A 205 -16.86 -2.60 12.78
N VAL A 206 -16.80 -1.53 11.96
CA VAL A 206 -17.25 -1.60 10.56
C VAL A 206 -16.46 -2.63 9.75
N LEU A 207 -15.12 -2.63 9.88
CA LEU A 207 -14.29 -3.57 9.15
C LEU A 207 -14.53 -5.03 9.60
N HIS A 208 -14.70 -5.27 10.89
CA HIS A 208 -15.00 -6.60 11.41
C HIS A 208 -16.31 -7.17 10.83
N GLU A 209 -17.32 -6.32 10.68
CA GLU A 209 -18.60 -6.69 10.10
C GLU A 209 -18.53 -6.92 8.58
N GLU A 210 -17.84 -6.03 7.84
CA GLU A 210 -17.91 -5.98 6.38
C GLU A 210 -16.87 -6.88 5.67
N LEU A 211 -15.70 -7.08 6.25
CA LEU A 211 -14.65 -7.87 5.58
C LEU A 211 -15.06 -9.31 5.25
N PRO A 212 -15.80 -10.05 6.11
CA PRO A 212 -16.28 -11.40 5.77
C PRO A 212 -17.23 -11.44 4.56
N LYS A 213 -17.91 -10.32 4.25
CA LYS A 213 -18.91 -10.23 3.17
C LYS A 213 -18.28 -10.00 1.79
N LEU A 214 -17.01 -9.58 1.71
CA LEU A 214 -16.35 -9.16 0.47
C LEU A 214 -16.30 -10.25 -0.58
N ARG A 215 -15.98 -11.48 -0.19
CA ARG A 215 -15.88 -12.61 -1.11
C ARG A 215 -17.20 -12.91 -1.82
N GLY A 216 -18.34 -12.80 -1.11
CA GLY A 216 -19.68 -12.91 -1.68
C GLY A 216 -20.03 -11.78 -2.66
N GLN A 217 -19.28 -10.67 -2.62
CA GLN A 217 -19.42 -9.53 -3.55
C GLN A 217 -18.44 -9.59 -4.73
N GLY A 218 -17.69 -10.69 -4.90
CA GLY A 218 -16.68 -10.84 -5.96
C GLY A 218 -15.40 -10.04 -5.72
N ILE A 219 -15.14 -9.63 -4.45
CA ILE A 219 -13.98 -8.83 -4.07
C ILE A 219 -13.04 -9.68 -3.20
N GLU A 220 -11.77 -9.69 -3.56
CA GLU A 220 -10.71 -10.36 -2.84
C GLU A 220 -9.91 -9.35 -2.01
N LEU A 221 -9.86 -9.56 -0.68
CA LEU A 221 -8.93 -8.85 0.19
C LEU A 221 -7.56 -9.51 0.09
N VAL A 222 -6.52 -8.73 -0.20
CA VAL A 222 -5.14 -9.23 -0.34
C VAL A 222 -4.17 -8.35 0.45
N PRO A 223 -2.98 -8.86 0.84
CA PRO A 223 -1.92 -8.02 1.38
C PRO A 223 -1.48 -6.98 0.34
N VAL A 224 -1.00 -5.82 0.80
CA VAL A 224 -0.52 -4.75 -0.09
C VAL A 224 0.57 -5.25 -1.04
N SER A 225 1.52 -6.05 -0.56
CA SER A 225 2.59 -6.60 -1.40
C SER A 225 2.06 -7.44 -2.57
N GLN A 226 1.00 -8.21 -2.36
CA GLN A 226 0.38 -9.02 -3.42
C GLN A 226 -0.32 -8.12 -4.45
N LEU A 227 -0.99 -7.07 -4.02
CA LEU A 227 -1.65 -6.12 -4.91
C LEU A 227 -0.62 -5.39 -5.80
N ILE A 228 0.50 -4.92 -5.23
CA ILE A 228 1.58 -4.27 -5.98
C ILE A 228 2.23 -5.23 -7.00
N LYS A 229 2.49 -6.49 -6.63
CA LYS A 229 3.04 -7.50 -7.54
C LYS A 229 2.13 -7.74 -8.74
N SER A 230 0.82 -7.86 -8.50
CA SER A 230 -0.17 -8.03 -9.56
C SER A 230 -0.16 -6.86 -10.55
N ARG A 231 -0.05 -5.62 -10.06
CA ARG A 231 0.07 -4.42 -10.91
C ARG A 231 1.33 -4.44 -11.79
N ARG A 232 2.46 -4.85 -11.24
CA ARG A 232 3.73 -4.94 -12.00
C ARG A 232 3.64 -5.94 -13.15
N LEU A 233 3.03 -7.09 -12.92
CA LEU A 233 2.83 -8.10 -13.96
C LEU A 233 1.93 -7.60 -15.09
N LEU A 234 0.83 -6.91 -14.77
CA LEU A 234 -0.07 -6.30 -15.75
C LEU A 234 0.63 -5.19 -16.57
N TRP A 235 1.45 -4.36 -15.93
CA TRP A 235 2.24 -3.33 -16.60
C TRP A 235 3.23 -3.94 -17.61
N HIS A 236 3.96 -4.99 -17.23
CA HIS A 236 4.89 -5.67 -18.15
C HIS A 236 4.17 -6.38 -19.28
N ALA A 237 3.00 -6.96 -19.05
CA ALA A 237 2.21 -7.58 -20.10
C ALA A 237 1.68 -6.57 -21.13
N SER A 238 1.27 -5.37 -20.68
CA SER A 238 0.75 -4.32 -21.57
C SER A 238 1.84 -3.50 -22.27
N SER A 239 3.08 -3.52 -21.76
CA SER A 239 4.24 -2.82 -22.34
C SER A 239 5.14 -3.72 -23.18
N SER A 240 4.83 -5.02 -23.32
CA SER A 240 5.55 -5.90 -24.23
C SER A 240 5.31 -5.46 -25.70
N PRO A 241 6.34 -5.30 -26.52
CA PRO A 241 6.15 -4.96 -27.93
C PRO A 241 5.31 -6.05 -28.60
N LEU A 242 4.34 -5.63 -29.42
CA LEU A 242 3.56 -6.53 -30.27
C LEU A 242 4.50 -7.48 -31.02
N PRO A 243 4.17 -8.77 -31.16
CA PRO A 243 4.98 -9.70 -31.95
C PRO A 243 5.16 -9.12 -33.35
N LYS A 244 6.43 -8.94 -33.76
CA LYS A 244 6.77 -8.44 -35.11
C LYS A 244 6.07 -9.32 -36.12
N GLY A 245 5.20 -8.70 -36.92
CA GLY A 245 4.38 -9.37 -37.93
C GLY A 245 5.19 -10.32 -38.79
N VAL A 246 4.60 -11.45 -39.08
CA VAL A 246 5.10 -12.46 -40.04
C VAL A 246 5.42 -11.76 -41.34
N LYS A 247 6.66 -11.85 -41.82
CA LYS A 247 7.09 -11.32 -43.10
C LYS A 247 6.27 -12.01 -44.20
N ASN A 248 5.52 -11.23 -44.97
CA ASN A 248 4.87 -11.67 -46.17
C ASN A 248 5.90 -12.35 -47.08
N SER A 249 5.69 -13.62 -47.40
CA SER A 249 6.40 -14.34 -48.42
C SER A 249 6.19 -13.66 -49.76
N LYS A 250 7.28 -13.28 -50.43
CA LYS A 250 7.30 -12.71 -51.77
C LYS A 250 6.65 -13.70 -52.75
N LEU A 251 5.55 -13.29 -53.37
CA LEU A 251 5.09 -13.92 -54.60
C LEU A 251 6.11 -13.60 -55.74
N SER A 252 6.69 -14.65 -56.28
CA SER A 252 7.55 -14.56 -57.46
C SER A 252 6.68 -14.27 -58.69
N PRO A 253 7.08 -13.40 -59.63
CA PRO A 253 6.39 -13.21 -60.89
C PRO A 253 6.66 -14.40 -61.82
N SER A 254 5.60 -14.94 -62.44
CA SER A 254 5.65 -15.94 -63.49
C SER A 254 6.17 -15.31 -64.79
N PRO A 255 6.96 -16.03 -65.60
CA PRO A 255 7.42 -15.52 -66.90
C PRO A 255 6.32 -15.57 -67.92
N ILE A 256 6.25 -14.49 -68.74
CA ILE A 256 5.40 -14.36 -69.94
C ILE A 256 6.16 -14.99 -71.12
N TYR A 257 5.47 -15.90 -71.81
CA TYR A 257 5.70 -16.20 -73.18
C TYR A 257 4.65 -15.47 -74.02
#